data_b16ad7f21eec5ab2245711ec2a606bd3
#
_entry.id   b16ad7f21eec5ab2245711ec2a606bd3
#
_cell.length_a   1.000
_cell.length_b   1.000
_cell.length_c   1.000
_cell.angle_alpha   90.00
_cell.angle_beta   90.00
_cell.angle_gamma   90.00
#
_symmetry.space_group_name_H-M   'P 1'
#
loop_
_entity.id
_entity.type
_entity.pdbx_description
1 polymer ?
#
loop_
_entity_poly.entity_id
_entity_poly.type
_entity_poly.pdbx_seq_one_letter_code
_entity_poly.pdbx_strand_id
1 'polypeptide(L)'
;MKGTEDNNPFSRDIDQWSTLDVATFIHLSDSFALHSIYSQLENISMVIDRCLESIEAGGKVIYAGAGTSGRIAVQDVAELAIMKHCLNLF
;
A
#
# COMPACT_ATOMS: atom_id res chain seq x y z
N MET A 1 8.85 14.82 -11.12
CA MET A 1 8.22 13.96 -10.10
C MET A 1 9.24 13.62 -9.02
N LYS A 2 8.85 13.77 -7.76
CA LYS A 2 9.74 13.43 -6.65
C LYS A 2 9.83 11.92 -6.49
N GLY A 3 11.04 11.42 -6.28
CA GLY A 3 11.26 10.02 -5.94
C GLY A 3 10.95 9.73 -4.48
N THR A 4 10.82 8.45 -4.14
CA THR A 4 10.58 8.01 -2.77
C THR A 4 11.75 8.28 -1.82
N GLU A 5 12.93 8.47 -2.39
CA GLU A 5 14.16 8.77 -1.63
C GLU A 5 14.42 10.26 -1.48
N ASP A 6 13.56 11.13 -2.02
CA ASP A 6 13.74 12.57 -1.87
C ASP A 6 13.43 13.02 -0.45
N ASN A 7 14.17 14.00 0.02
CA ASN A 7 13.97 14.54 1.36
C ASN A 7 12.66 15.31 1.46
N ASN A 8 11.94 15.09 2.56
CA ASN A 8 10.77 15.89 2.87
C ASN A 8 11.23 17.27 3.40
N PRO A 9 10.89 18.38 2.74
CA PRO A 9 11.32 19.70 3.18
C PRO A 9 10.76 20.10 4.54
N PHE A 10 9.65 19.51 4.98
CA PHE A 10 9.02 19.82 6.26
C PHE A 10 9.68 19.11 7.44
N SER A 11 10.58 18.17 7.20
CA SER A 11 11.31 17.45 8.24
C SER A 11 12.78 17.83 8.34
N ARG A 12 13.17 18.99 7.82
CA ARG A 12 14.58 19.40 7.69
C ARG A 12 15.36 19.31 9.01
N ASP A 13 14.79 19.76 10.11
CA ASP A 13 15.47 19.84 11.41
C ASP A 13 14.88 18.82 12.41
N ILE A 14 14.38 17.69 11.92
CA ILE A 14 13.69 16.70 12.73
C ILE A 14 14.56 16.16 13.88
N ASP A 15 15.87 16.12 13.69
CA ASP A 15 16.82 15.68 14.69
C ASP A 15 16.87 16.60 15.92
N GLN A 16 16.41 17.84 15.78
CA GLN A 16 16.36 18.84 16.84
C GLN A 16 14.99 18.98 17.49
N TRP A 17 13.99 18.23 17.00
CA TRP A 17 12.64 18.33 17.53
C TRP A 17 12.47 17.52 18.81
N SER A 18 11.47 17.88 19.61
CA SER A 18 11.06 17.06 20.73
C SER A 18 10.48 15.72 20.23
N THR A 19 10.50 14.72 21.08
CA THR A 19 9.89 13.42 20.78
C THR A 19 8.42 13.56 20.41
N LEU A 20 7.69 14.41 21.13
CA LEU A 20 6.27 14.65 20.84
C LEU A 20 6.09 15.28 19.47
N ASP A 21 6.94 16.23 19.09
CA ASP A 21 6.85 16.88 17.77
C ASP A 21 7.13 15.88 16.65
N VAL A 22 8.11 15.00 16.82
CA VAL A 22 8.39 13.94 15.85
C VAL A 22 7.18 13.00 15.70
N ALA A 23 6.63 12.54 16.81
CA ALA A 23 5.46 11.65 16.78
C ALA A 23 4.25 12.33 16.14
N THR A 24 4.02 13.59 16.44
CA THR A 24 2.92 14.38 15.88
C THR A 24 3.10 14.54 14.37
N PHE A 25 4.32 14.86 13.94
CA PHE A 25 4.62 15.01 12.51
C PHE A 25 4.38 13.71 11.75
N ILE A 26 4.85 12.59 12.28
CA ILE A 26 4.64 11.28 11.65
C ILE A 26 3.14 10.98 11.53
N HIS A 27 2.38 11.20 12.61
CA HIS A 27 0.94 10.97 12.62
C HIS A 27 0.22 11.82 11.57
N LEU A 28 0.54 13.12 11.50
CA LEU A 28 -0.08 14.02 10.53
C LEU A 28 0.31 13.66 9.09
N SER A 29 1.56 13.27 8.86
CA SER A 29 2.04 12.83 7.55
C SER A 29 1.32 11.55 7.10
N ASP A 30 1.13 10.60 8.00
CA ASP A 30 0.41 9.36 7.72
C ASP A 30 -1.06 9.65 7.40
N SER A 31 -1.68 10.55 8.14
CA SER A 31 -3.07 10.97 7.90
C SER A 31 -3.23 11.63 6.54
N PHE A 32 -2.27 12.46 6.15
CA PHE A 32 -2.26 13.09 4.83
C PHE A 32 -2.11 12.04 3.73
N ALA A 33 -1.18 11.11 3.90
CA ALA A 33 -0.98 10.03 2.92
C ALA A 33 -2.24 9.19 2.75
N LEU A 34 -2.89 8.83 3.85
CA LEU A 34 -4.14 8.07 3.81
C LEU A 34 -5.25 8.85 3.11
N HIS A 35 -5.39 10.14 3.43
CA HIS A 35 -6.40 11.01 2.80
C HIS A 35 -6.17 11.15 1.30
N SER A 36 -4.92 11.18 0.85
CA SER A 36 -4.61 11.32 -0.58
C SER A 36 -5.13 10.15 -1.42
N ILE A 37 -5.35 8.99 -0.82
CA ILE A 37 -5.91 7.81 -1.50
C ILE A 37 -7.36 8.05 -1.91
N TYR A 38 -8.08 8.90 -1.20
CA TYR A 38 -9.49 9.16 -1.47
C TYR A 38 -9.73 9.58 -2.92
N SER A 39 -8.86 10.42 -3.47
CA SER A 39 -8.97 10.89 -4.86
C SER A 39 -8.73 9.79 -5.89
N GLN A 40 -8.21 8.64 -5.48
CA GLN A 40 -7.88 7.52 -6.35
C GLN A 40 -8.85 6.33 -6.22
N LEU A 41 -9.91 6.48 -5.44
CA LEU A 41 -10.84 5.37 -5.18
C LEU A 41 -11.50 4.84 -6.46
N GLU A 42 -11.80 5.70 -7.41
CA GLU A 42 -12.35 5.25 -8.70
C GLU A 42 -11.35 4.38 -9.45
N ASN A 43 -10.09 4.79 -9.50
CA ASN A 43 -9.03 4.01 -10.14
C ASN A 43 -8.80 2.68 -9.43
N ILE A 44 -8.81 2.69 -8.10
CA ILE A 44 -8.70 1.47 -7.29
C ILE A 44 -9.86 0.53 -7.58
N SER A 45 -11.08 1.04 -7.65
CA SER A 45 -12.27 0.28 -8.01
C SER A 45 -12.14 -0.38 -9.38
N MET A 46 -11.64 0.35 -10.36
CA MET A 46 -11.41 -0.19 -11.71
C MET A 46 -10.41 -1.33 -11.72
N VAL A 47 -9.34 -1.20 -10.93
CA VAL A 47 -8.32 -2.27 -10.79
C VAL A 47 -8.94 -3.51 -10.16
N ILE A 48 -9.73 -3.34 -9.12
CA ILE A 48 -10.43 -4.46 -8.46
C ILE A 48 -11.36 -5.18 -9.46
N ASP A 49 -12.13 -4.42 -10.23
CA ASP A 49 -13.02 -4.99 -11.23
C ASP A 49 -12.27 -5.78 -12.31
N ARG A 50 -11.12 -5.27 -12.75
CA ARG A 50 -10.26 -5.96 -13.70
C ARG A 50 -9.69 -7.25 -13.14
N CYS A 51 -9.28 -7.24 -11.88
CA CYS A 51 -8.81 -8.45 -11.21
C CYS A 51 -9.92 -9.50 -11.13
N LEU A 52 -11.12 -9.07 -10.78
CA LEU A 52 -12.28 -9.97 -10.70
C LEU A 52 -12.60 -10.59 -12.06
N GLU A 53 -12.65 -9.77 -13.11
CA GLU A 53 -12.88 -10.27 -14.48
C GLU A 53 -11.83 -11.31 -14.88
N SER A 54 -10.56 -11.07 -14.56
CA SER A 54 -9.48 -12.00 -14.87
C SER A 54 -9.69 -13.35 -14.15
N ILE A 55 -10.01 -13.31 -12.87
CA ILE A 55 -10.24 -14.51 -12.07
C ILE A 55 -11.45 -15.29 -12.60
N GLU A 56 -12.54 -14.61 -12.90
CA GLU A 56 -13.76 -15.23 -13.42
C GLU A 56 -13.54 -15.87 -14.78
N ALA A 57 -12.65 -15.32 -15.58
CA ALA A 57 -12.28 -15.87 -16.89
C ALA A 57 -11.24 -17.00 -16.82
N GLY A 58 -10.88 -17.44 -15.62
CA GLY A 58 -9.87 -18.48 -15.41
C GLY A 58 -8.43 -17.99 -15.46
N GLY A 59 -8.24 -16.68 -15.43
CA GLY A 59 -6.91 -16.05 -15.41
C GLY A 59 -6.34 -15.94 -14.01
N LYS A 60 -5.29 -15.13 -13.90
CA LYS A 60 -4.54 -14.96 -12.65
C LYS A 60 -4.27 -13.49 -12.39
N VAL A 61 -4.12 -13.15 -11.12
CA VAL A 61 -3.57 -11.87 -10.68
C VAL A 61 -2.15 -12.14 -10.20
N ILE A 62 -1.19 -11.46 -10.81
CA ILE A 62 0.23 -11.65 -10.51
C ILE A 62 0.73 -10.43 -9.74
N TYR A 63 1.32 -10.67 -8.58
CA TYR A 63 1.96 -9.63 -7.78
C TYR A 63 3.44 -9.58 -8.17
N ALA A 64 3.90 -8.39 -8.51
CA ALA A 64 5.31 -8.17 -8.84
C ALA A 64 5.84 -7.03 -7.98
N GLY A 65 7.05 -7.19 -7.48
CA GLY A 65 7.69 -6.16 -6.67
C GLY A 65 9.13 -6.50 -6.39
N ALA A 66 9.87 -5.49 -5.94
CA ALA A 66 11.27 -5.62 -5.57
C ALA A 66 11.46 -5.17 -4.12
N GLY A 67 12.49 -5.65 -3.45
CA GLY A 67 12.81 -5.26 -2.08
C GLY A 67 11.67 -5.52 -1.11
N THR A 68 11.38 -4.54 -0.26
CA THR A 68 10.29 -4.61 0.73
C THR A 68 8.92 -4.75 0.07
N SER A 69 8.68 -4.08 -1.04
CA SER A 69 7.42 -4.21 -1.78
C SER A 69 7.20 -5.63 -2.28
N GLY A 70 8.26 -6.30 -2.75
CA GLY A 70 8.19 -7.70 -3.15
C GLY A 70 7.91 -8.64 -1.97
N ARG A 71 8.47 -8.35 -0.80
CA ARG A 71 8.22 -9.13 0.42
C ARG A 71 6.78 -9.01 0.89
N ILE A 72 6.21 -7.81 0.82
CA ILE A 72 4.80 -7.58 1.17
C ILE A 72 3.90 -8.35 0.20
N ALA A 73 4.22 -8.34 -1.10
CA ALA A 73 3.48 -9.08 -2.10
C ALA A 73 3.49 -10.60 -1.82
N VAL A 74 4.64 -11.15 -1.47
CA VAL A 74 4.78 -12.58 -1.12
C VAL A 74 3.94 -12.91 0.11
N GLN A 75 3.98 -12.07 1.13
CA GLN A 75 3.20 -12.26 2.35
C GLN A 75 1.70 -12.25 2.06
N ASP A 76 1.24 -11.30 1.26
CA ASP A 76 -0.17 -11.19 0.90
C ASP A 76 -0.66 -12.42 0.14
N VAL A 77 0.11 -12.90 -0.83
CA VAL A 77 -0.22 -14.10 -1.59
C VAL A 77 -0.27 -15.33 -0.69
N ALA A 78 0.66 -15.47 0.25
CA ALA A 78 0.68 -16.57 1.19
C ALA A 78 -0.58 -16.57 2.08
N GLU A 79 -1.00 -15.41 2.57
CA GLU A 79 -2.20 -15.26 3.39
C GLU A 79 -3.47 -15.55 2.59
N LEU A 80 -3.54 -15.09 1.34
CA LEU A 80 -4.67 -15.39 0.46
C LEU A 80 -4.82 -16.89 0.21
N ALA A 81 -3.73 -17.61 0.06
CA ALA A 81 -3.75 -19.07 -0.10
C ALA A 81 -4.35 -19.77 1.12
N ILE A 82 -4.01 -19.31 2.32
CA ILE A 82 -4.58 -19.82 3.58
C ILE A 82 -6.08 -19.52 3.65
N MET A 83 -6.48 -18.29 3.36
CA MET A 83 -7.88 -17.88 3.35
C MET A 83 -8.70 -18.69 2.36
N LYS A 84 -8.18 -18.91 1.16
CA LYS A 84 -8.84 -19.72 0.14
C LYS A 84 -9.12 -21.12 0.66
N HIS A 85 -8.14 -21.74 1.32
CA HIS A 85 -8.27 -23.07 1.87
C HIS A 85 -9.28 -23.12 3.02
N CYS A 86 -9.19 -22.19 3.97
CA CYS A 86 -10.02 -22.17 5.17
C CYS A 86 -11.48 -21.79 4.88
N LEU A 87 -11.70 -20.88 3.93
CA LEU A 87 -13.01 -20.32 3.65
C LEU A 87 -13.64 -20.90 2.39
N ASN A 88 -12.95 -21.80 1.72
CA ASN A 88 -13.39 -22.39 0.46
C ASN A 88 -13.75 -21.34 -0.59
N LEU A 89 -12.93 -20.27 -0.68
CA LEU A 89 -13.07 -19.19 -1.65
C LEU A 89 -12.37 -19.55 -2.97
N PHE A 90 -12.91 -19.05 -4.09
CA PHE A 90 -12.40 -19.29 -5.47
C PHE A 90 -11.69 -20.64 -5.68
#